data_9edad257c66d78fdcc9d04adf289bc9f
#
_entry.id   9edad257c66d78fdcc9d04adf289bc9f
#
_cell.length_a   1.000
_cell.length_b   1.000
_cell.length_c   1.000
_cell.angle_alpha   90.00
_cell.angle_beta   90.00
_cell.angle_gamma   90.00
#
_symmetry.space_group_name_H-M   'P 1'
#
loop_
_entity.id
_entity.type
_entity.pdbx_description
1 polymer ?
#
loop_
_entity_poly.entity_id
_entity_poly.type
_entity_poly.pdbx_seq_one_letter_code
_entity_poly.pdbx_strand_id
1 'polypeptide(L)'
;MITASDFEFDPPAMGDDEEDAGEKTVISVGNTMSKKIAEATKTPPTIVMLEGPAGYVGKLWTIDKSEMIIGRSMTSNVFVDDRSVSRSHTKLIMKDDTVWVMDLESSNKTVVNDDAIPPMTPVKLDDSDQIKVGNVLFKFQARGSLEAAALGKVQEKSEKDGLTGAFNKGTLMQKGAESFKRSKLLKVDMSILVFDIDFFKKINDNPQLGHPGGDFVLKELVKTIQTKLIRSDDFLGRYGGEEFVVILFGSNITQAAEIGERLRKTIEDHEFVYQGLKIPVTISVGVATKSPEMSTWEELFAVADQRLYMSKRNGRNRVTSEG
;
A
#
# COMPACT_ATOMS: atom_id res chain seq x y z
N MET A 1 5.70 69.31 43.26
CA MET A 1 4.59 69.33 42.31
C MET A 1 5.17 69.80 40.98
N ILE A 2 5.49 68.89 40.10
CA ILE A 2 5.97 69.17 38.75
C ILE A 2 4.81 68.77 37.82
N THR A 3 4.31 69.77 37.12
CA THR A 3 3.16 69.60 36.23
C THR A 3 3.60 69.10 34.85
N ALA A 4 2.75 68.23 34.23
CA ALA A 4 2.99 67.57 32.98
C ALA A 4 2.76 68.49 31.77
N SER A 5 3.74 69.38 31.45
CA SER A 5 3.64 70.28 30.28
C SER A 5 4.98 70.59 29.58
N ASP A 6 6.08 69.84 29.86
CA ASP A 6 7.38 70.21 29.27
C ASP A 6 8.05 69.02 28.55
N PHE A 7 7.34 68.46 27.52
CA PHE A 7 8.01 67.67 26.50
C PHE A 7 7.36 67.93 25.15
N GLU A 8 7.89 68.91 24.43
CA GLU A 8 7.71 69.05 22.99
C GLU A 8 8.55 67.99 22.29
N PHE A 9 7.92 67.17 21.49
CA PHE A 9 8.57 66.17 20.64
C PHE A 9 8.58 66.70 19.21
N ASP A 10 9.74 67.13 18.70
CA ASP A 10 9.98 67.38 17.29
C ASP A 10 10.04 66.08 16.50
N PRO A 11 9.26 65.92 15.38
CA PRO A 11 9.42 64.76 14.54
C PRO A 11 10.66 64.91 13.64
N PRO A 12 11.48 63.85 13.46
CA PRO A 12 12.58 63.87 12.52
C PRO A 12 12.10 63.90 11.07
N ALA A 13 12.87 64.57 10.22
CA ALA A 13 12.68 64.80 8.80
C ALA A 13 12.48 63.49 8.01
N MET A 14 11.59 63.53 7.05
CA MET A 14 11.43 62.48 6.04
C MET A 14 12.71 62.37 5.20
N GLY A 15 13.37 61.22 5.29
CA GLY A 15 14.30 60.74 4.28
C GLY A 15 13.55 59.83 3.33
N ASP A 16 13.72 60.07 2.05
CA ASP A 16 13.28 59.18 0.96
C ASP A 16 14.06 57.87 1.06
N ASP A 17 13.39 56.81 1.51
CA ASP A 17 13.93 55.47 1.47
C ASP A 17 13.00 54.54 0.69
N GLU A 18 13.63 53.90 -0.25
CA GLU A 18 13.22 52.87 -1.19
C GLU A 18 12.13 51.93 -0.69
N GLU A 19 11.17 51.64 -1.60
CA GLU A 19 10.18 50.58 -1.46
C GLU A 19 10.87 49.21 -1.24
N ASP A 20 11.00 48.78 0.00
CA ASP A 20 11.24 47.38 0.34
C ASP A 20 9.94 46.60 0.08
N ALA A 21 9.93 45.84 -1.01
CA ALA A 21 8.87 44.92 -1.38
C ALA A 21 8.83 43.77 -0.36
N GLY A 22 8.23 44.04 0.80
CA GLY A 22 7.93 43.00 1.79
C GLY A 22 7.08 41.93 1.17
N GLU A 23 7.66 40.73 0.97
CA GLU A 23 6.97 39.49 0.64
C GLU A 23 5.82 39.29 1.62
N LYS A 24 4.61 39.60 1.19
CA LYS A 24 3.40 39.20 1.90
C LYS A 24 3.30 37.69 1.82
N THR A 25 3.66 37.00 2.87
CA THR A 25 3.34 35.59 3.07
C THR A 25 1.82 35.42 3.03
N VAL A 26 1.28 35.19 1.85
CA VAL A 26 -0.13 34.83 1.67
C VAL A 26 -0.30 33.41 2.16
N ILE A 27 -0.71 33.24 3.40
CA ILE A 27 -1.13 31.93 3.92
C ILE A 27 -2.43 31.58 3.21
N SER A 28 -2.34 30.79 2.15
CA SER A 28 -3.47 30.19 1.42
C SER A 28 -4.10 29.08 2.27
N VAL A 29 -4.65 29.41 3.43
CA VAL A 29 -5.25 28.42 4.35
C VAL A 29 -6.57 27.89 3.84
N GLY A 30 -7.35 28.69 3.09
CA GLY A 30 -8.69 28.31 2.63
C GLY A 30 -8.71 27.19 1.59
N ASN A 31 -7.78 27.21 0.63
CA ASN A 31 -7.77 26.25 -0.50
C ASN A 31 -7.25 24.87 -0.10
N THR A 32 -6.40 24.79 0.93
CA THR A 32 -5.80 23.54 1.40
C THR A 32 -6.78 22.75 2.27
N MET A 33 -7.58 23.43 3.10
CA MET A 33 -8.56 22.77 3.98
C MET A 33 -9.75 22.25 3.17
N SER A 34 -10.28 23.01 2.23
CA SER A 34 -11.35 22.57 1.33
C SER A 34 -10.96 21.38 0.48
N LYS A 35 -9.71 21.31 -0.01
CA LYS A 35 -9.19 20.12 -0.71
C LYS A 35 -9.09 18.91 0.20
N LYS A 36 -8.60 19.07 1.43
CA LYS A 36 -8.52 17.97 2.39
C LYS A 36 -9.89 17.42 2.76
N ILE A 37 -10.88 18.29 2.95
CA ILE A 37 -12.26 17.88 3.23
C ILE A 37 -12.86 17.14 2.02
N ALA A 38 -12.68 17.66 0.80
CA ALA A 38 -13.17 17.01 -0.42
C ALA A 38 -12.49 15.65 -0.72
N GLU A 39 -11.23 15.47 -0.32
CA GLU A 39 -10.56 14.17 -0.39
C GLU A 39 -11.05 13.22 0.72
N ALA A 40 -11.26 13.73 1.92
CA ALA A 40 -11.75 12.93 3.04
C ALA A 40 -13.17 12.41 2.79
N THR A 41 -14.06 13.20 2.17
CA THR A 41 -15.43 12.73 1.84
C THR A 41 -15.47 11.48 0.96
N LYS A 42 -14.38 11.20 0.23
CA LYS A 42 -14.22 9.99 -0.60
C LYS A 42 -13.64 8.81 0.18
N THR A 43 -13.12 9.02 1.39
CA THR A 43 -12.51 7.96 2.18
C THR A 43 -13.61 6.98 2.64
N PRO A 44 -13.52 5.69 2.27
CA PRO A 44 -14.48 4.70 2.73
C PRO A 44 -14.37 4.49 4.24
N PRO A 45 -15.38 3.87 4.88
CA PRO A 45 -15.27 3.53 6.30
C PRO A 45 -14.12 2.57 6.54
N THR A 46 -13.49 2.69 7.71
CA THR A 46 -12.28 1.93 8.06
C THR A 46 -12.32 1.45 9.51
N ILE A 47 -11.51 0.46 9.83
CA ILE A 47 -11.14 0.12 11.20
C ILE A 47 -9.63 0.20 11.35
N VAL A 48 -9.17 0.69 12.49
CA VAL A 48 -7.75 0.78 12.86
C VAL A 48 -7.53 -0.05 14.11
N MET A 49 -6.51 -0.90 14.13
CA MET A 49 -6.15 -1.63 15.34
C MET A 49 -5.42 -0.71 16.31
N LEU A 50 -5.97 -0.52 17.51
CA LEU A 50 -5.35 0.28 18.57
C LEU A 50 -4.49 -0.59 19.49
N GLU A 51 -4.99 -1.80 19.82
CA GLU A 51 -4.29 -2.78 20.67
C GLU A 51 -4.41 -4.18 20.07
N GLY A 52 -3.34 -4.95 20.12
CA GLY A 52 -3.33 -6.30 19.57
C GLY A 52 -1.93 -6.83 19.31
N PRO A 53 -1.79 -7.86 18.46
CA PRO A 53 -0.51 -8.46 18.14
C PRO A 53 0.49 -7.46 17.55
N ALA A 54 1.75 -7.58 17.96
CA ALA A 54 2.84 -6.74 17.45
C ALA A 54 2.89 -6.78 15.91
N GLY A 55 3.09 -5.62 15.28
CA GLY A 55 3.10 -5.46 13.82
C GLY A 55 1.73 -5.20 13.18
N TYR A 56 0.63 -5.28 13.96
CA TYR A 56 -0.72 -4.95 13.47
C TYR A 56 -1.26 -3.66 14.10
N VAL A 57 -0.74 -3.20 15.23
CA VAL A 57 -1.16 -1.95 15.88
C VAL A 57 -0.88 -0.78 14.93
N GLY A 58 -1.87 0.08 14.75
CA GLY A 58 -1.87 1.17 13.78
C GLY A 58 -2.24 0.77 12.35
N LYS A 59 -2.36 -0.54 12.04
CA LYS A 59 -2.81 -1.01 10.73
C LYS A 59 -4.28 -0.65 10.52
N LEU A 60 -4.56 -0.19 9.31
CA LEU A 60 -5.89 0.22 8.87
C LEU A 60 -6.43 -0.80 7.87
N TRP A 61 -7.70 -1.16 8.02
CA TRP A 61 -8.46 -1.95 7.04
C TRP A 61 -9.64 -1.14 6.53
N THR A 62 -9.71 -1.04 5.21
CA THR A 62 -10.84 -0.42 4.54
C THR A 62 -12.03 -1.38 4.51
N ILE A 63 -13.21 -0.89 4.83
CA ILE A 63 -14.45 -1.66 4.71
C ILE A 63 -15.01 -1.37 3.30
N ASP A 64 -14.62 -2.23 2.34
CA ASP A 64 -14.92 -2.09 0.92
C ASP A 64 -15.86 -3.19 0.38
N LYS A 65 -16.27 -4.13 1.25
CA LYS A 65 -17.18 -5.23 0.93
C LYS A 65 -18.46 -5.10 1.74
N SER A 66 -19.54 -5.63 1.20
CA SER A 66 -20.84 -5.69 1.92
C SER A 66 -20.74 -6.43 3.25
N GLU A 67 -19.85 -7.42 3.35
CA GLU A 67 -19.56 -8.17 4.57
C GLU A 67 -18.06 -8.41 4.70
N MET A 68 -17.54 -8.23 5.91
CA MET A 68 -16.16 -8.55 6.29
C MET A 68 -16.12 -9.25 7.63
N ILE A 69 -15.27 -10.26 7.76
CA ILE A 69 -15.09 -11.02 8.99
C ILE A 69 -13.78 -10.64 9.65
N ILE A 70 -13.83 -10.31 10.93
CA ILE A 70 -12.68 -10.23 11.83
C ILE A 70 -12.55 -11.57 12.56
N GLY A 71 -11.38 -12.19 12.50
CA GLY A 71 -11.18 -13.48 13.12
C GLY A 71 -9.77 -14.02 13.03
N ARG A 72 -9.51 -15.08 13.80
CA ARG A 72 -8.22 -15.78 13.83
C ARG A 72 -8.07 -16.80 12.69
N SER A 73 -9.06 -16.94 11.81
CA SER A 73 -8.90 -17.70 10.58
C SER A 73 -8.10 -16.87 9.56
N MET A 74 -7.11 -17.47 8.90
CA MET A 74 -6.40 -16.83 7.79
C MET A 74 -7.31 -16.56 6.58
N THR A 75 -8.54 -17.10 6.57
CA THR A 75 -9.57 -16.79 5.57
C THR A 75 -10.38 -15.54 5.91
N SER A 76 -10.23 -14.99 7.13
CA SER A 76 -10.91 -13.77 7.55
C SER A 76 -10.38 -12.56 6.76
N ASN A 77 -11.28 -11.63 6.45
CA ASN A 77 -10.91 -10.37 5.78
C ASN A 77 -9.94 -9.54 6.65
N VAL A 78 -10.22 -9.51 7.94
CA VAL A 78 -9.34 -8.94 8.97
C VAL A 78 -8.78 -10.11 9.78
N PHE A 79 -7.65 -10.62 9.35
CA PHE A 79 -6.94 -11.69 10.06
C PHE A 79 -6.26 -11.12 11.30
N VAL A 80 -6.49 -11.75 12.45
CA VAL A 80 -5.90 -11.40 13.75
C VAL A 80 -5.32 -12.65 14.39
N ASP A 81 -4.00 -12.74 14.48
CA ASP A 81 -3.31 -13.87 15.12
C ASP A 81 -3.26 -13.68 16.63
N ASP A 82 -4.41 -13.81 17.29
CA ASP A 82 -4.56 -13.77 18.74
C ASP A 82 -5.47 -14.90 19.23
N ARG A 83 -5.06 -15.60 20.28
CA ARG A 83 -5.78 -16.76 20.80
C ARG A 83 -7.13 -16.41 21.44
N SER A 84 -7.31 -15.17 21.89
CA SER A 84 -8.59 -14.68 22.43
C SER A 84 -9.64 -14.44 21.33
N VAL A 85 -9.20 -14.36 20.06
CA VAL A 85 -10.08 -14.15 18.92
C VAL A 85 -10.53 -15.49 18.33
N SER A 86 -11.86 -15.67 18.18
CA SER A 86 -12.43 -16.85 17.53
C SER A 86 -12.06 -16.92 16.03
N ARG A 87 -12.13 -18.10 15.42
CA ARG A 87 -11.83 -18.26 13.98
C ARG A 87 -12.65 -17.32 13.09
N SER A 88 -13.96 -17.23 13.34
CA SER A 88 -14.86 -16.18 12.87
C SER A 88 -15.44 -15.54 14.12
N HIS A 89 -15.06 -14.31 14.46
CA HIS A 89 -15.42 -13.69 15.74
C HIS A 89 -16.52 -12.65 15.57
N THR A 90 -16.26 -11.70 14.66
CA THR A 90 -17.11 -10.53 14.47
C THR A 90 -17.32 -10.33 12.97
N LYS A 91 -18.53 -9.97 12.57
CA LYS A 91 -18.85 -9.57 11.21
C LYS A 91 -19.10 -8.06 11.17
N LEU A 92 -18.45 -7.39 10.22
CA LEU A 92 -18.79 -6.04 9.80
C LEU A 92 -19.70 -6.14 8.60
N ILE A 93 -20.81 -5.40 8.61
CA ILE A 93 -21.80 -5.37 7.54
C ILE A 93 -21.93 -3.95 7.06
N MET A 94 -21.68 -3.69 5.78
CA MET A 94 -21.85 -2.38 5.17
C MET A 94 -23.13 -2.34 4.32
N LYS A 95 -24.00 -1.41 4.64
CA LYS A 95 -25.23 -1.16 3.89
C LYS A 95 -25.49 0.35 3.82
N ASP A 96 -25.66 0.88 2.60
CA ASP A 96 -25.99 2.29 2.35
C ASP A 96 -25.04 3.25 3.12
N ASP A 97 -23.72 3.04 3.01
CA ASP A 97 -22.66 3.79 3.71
C ASP A 97 -22.68 3.70 5.25
N THR A 98 -23.58 2.93 5.81
CA THR A 98 -23.65 2.64 7.25
C THR A 98 -22.98 1.29 7.53
N VAL A 99 -22.19 1.23 8.58
CA VAL A 99 -21.54 -0.01 9.03
C VAL A 99 -22.18 -0.50 10.31
N TRP A 100 -22.43 -1.80 10.32
CA TRP A 100 -22.96 -2.53 11.47
C TRP A 100 -21.94 -3.57 11.90
N VAL A 101 -21.90 -3.86 13.19
CA VAL A 101 -21.06 -4.92 13.76
C VAL A 101 -21.96 -5.99 14.37
N MET A 102 -21.57 -7.26 14.22
CA MET A 102 -22.32 -8.40 14.74
C MET A 102 -21.36 -9.44 15.32
N ASP A 103 -21.60 -9.87 16.54
CA ASP A 103 -20.87 -10.98 17.15
C ASP A 103 -21.33 -12.31 16.54
N LEU A 104 -20.40 -13.17 16.15
CA LEU A 104 -20.68 -14.48 15.56
C LEU A 104 -20.64 -15.62 16.59
N GLU A 105 -21.32 -15.45 17.71
CA GLU A 105 -21.29 -16.39 18.85
C GLU A 105 -19.88 -16.68 19.34
N SER A 106 -19.08 -15.64 19.40
CA SER A 106 -17.67 -15.75 19.75
C SER A 106 -17.47 -16.16 21.21
N SER A 107 -16.32 -16.80 21.50
CA SER A 107 -16.00 -17.26 22.85
C SER A 107 -15.80 -16.10 23.85
N ASN A 108 -15.22 -15.01 23.41
CA ASN A 108 -14.87 -13.86 24.27
C ASN A 108 -15.71 -12.61 24.00
N LYS A 109 -16.81 -12.75 23.26
CA LYS A 109 -17.72 -11.66 22.92
C LYS A 109 -17.09 -10.53 22.09
N THR A 110 -17.94 -9.83 21.37
CA THR A 110 -17.64 -8.54 20.77
C THR A 110 -18.21 -7.44 21.69
N VAL A 111 -17.41 -6.42 21.98
CA VAL A 111 -17.78 -5.30 22.84
C VAL A 111 -17.67 -4.00 22.03
N VAL A 112 -18.67 -3.14 22.12
CA VAL A 112 -18.66 -1.81 21.48
C VAL A 112 -18.80 -0.76 22.59
N ASN A 113 -17.81 0.12 22.72
CA ASN A 113 -17.79 1.19 23.74
C ASN A 113 -18.10 0.66 25.16
N ASP A 114 -17.39 -0.39 25.57
CA ASP A 114 -17.54 -1.08 26.86
C ASP A 114 -18.81 -1.95 27.03
N ASP A 115 -19.75 -1.92 26.08
CA ASP A 115 -20.96 -2.75 26.13
C ASP A 115 -20.82 -4.01 25.26
N ALA A 116 -21.02 -5.19 25.89
CA ALA A 116 -21.03 -6.45 25.12
C ALA A 116 -22.31 -6.53 24.27
N ILE A 117 -22.12 -6.69 22.93
CA ILE A 117 -23.26 -6.78 22.02
C ILE A 117 -23.89 -8.19 22.06
N PRO A 118 -25.23 -8.29 21.87
CA PRO A 118 -25.88 -9.59 21.77
C PRO A 118 -25.38 -10.39 20.57
N PRO A 119 -25.14 -11.71 20.71
CA PRO A 119 -24.75 -12.55 19.59
C PRO A 119 -25.78 -12.51 18.47
N MET A 120 -25.30 -12.59 17.22
CA MET A 120 -26.10 -12.63 15.99
C MET A 120 -27.05 -11.43 15.81
N THR A 121 -26.84 -10.36 16.56
CA THR A 121 -27.64 -9.13 16.49
C THR A 121 -26.76 -8.00 15.93
N PRO A 122 -27.09 -7.42 14.76
CA PRO A 122 -26.34 -6.29 14.23
C PRO A 122 -26.53 -5.02 15.08
N VAL A 123 -25.43 -4.38 15.46
CA VAL A 123 -25.39 -3.10 16.17
C VAL A 123 -24.76 -2.07 15.22
N LYS A 124 -25.41 -0.91 15.06
CA LYS A 124 -24.89 0.17 14.22
C LYS A 124 -23.63 0.76 14.86
N LEU A 125 -22.64 1.07 14.03
CA LEU A 125 -21.44 1.79 14.45
C LEU A 125 -21.56 3.28 14.13
N ASP A 126 -21.18 4.11 15.07
CA ASP A 126 -21.00 5.53 14.90
C ASP A 126 -19.49 5.86 14.84
N ASP A 127 -19.15 7.03 14.25
CA ASP A 127 -17.75 7.41 14.08
C ASP A 127 -17.00 7.44 15.41
N SER A 128 -15.80 6.91 15.42
CA SER A 128 -14.91 6.76 16.57
C SER A 128 -15.29 5.67 17.57
N ASP A 129 -16.31 4.85 17.30
CA ASP A 129 -16.62 3.70 18.16
C ASP A 129 -15.42 2.76 18.31
N GLN A 130 -15.26 2.26 19.52
CA GLN A 130 -14.26 1.26 19.87
C GLN A 130 -14.88 -0.14 19.83
N ILE A 131 -14.24 -1.05 19.09
CA ILE A 131 -14.69 -2.43 18.91
C ILE A 131 -13.64 -3.35 19.52
N LYS A 132 -13.96 -3.99 20.63
CA LYS A 132 -13.09 -4.98 21.26
C LYS A 132 -13.50 -6.38 20.81
N VAL A 133 -12.54 -7.12 20.29
CA VAL A 133 -12.68 -8.48 19.75
C VAL A 133 -11.70 -9.39 20.49
N GLY A 134 -12.16 -10.08 21.51
CA GLY A 134 -11.27 -10.73 22.48
C GLY A 134 -10.39 -9.71 23.21
N ASN A 135 -9.06 -9.84 23.11
CA ASN A 135 -8.10 -8.88 23.68
C ASN A 135 -7.65 -7.81 22.69
N VAL A 136 -8.22 -7.79 21.49
CA VAL A 136 -7.82 -6.87 20.42
C VAL A 136 -8.82 -5.71 20.35
N LEU A 137 -8.30 -4.49 20.30
CA LEU A 137 -9.08 -3.27 20.25
C LEU A 137 -8.94 -2.61 18.87
N PHE A 138 -10.07 -2.32 18.25
CA PHE A 138 -10.17 -1.53 17.04
C PHE A 138 -10.91 -0.22 17.29
N LYS A 139 -10.59 0.80 16.49
CA LYS A 139 -11.39 2.02 16.37
C LYS A 139 -12.06 2.03 15.01
N PHE A 140 -13.36 2.22 14.99
CA PHE A 140 -14.11 2.44 13.76
C PHE A 140 -14.04 3.91 13.35
N GLN A 141 -13.94 4.14 12.05
CA GLN A 141 -13.95 5.47 11.46
C GLN A 141 -14.93 5.46 10.29
N ALA A 142 -15.94 6.31 10.39
CA ALA A 142 -17.00 6.41 9.40
C ALA A 142 -16.47 6.93 8.05
N ARG A 143 -17.28 6.81 7.01
CA ARG A 143 -16.98 7.41 5.69
C ARG A 143 -16.71 8.90 5.86
N GLY A 144 -15.65 9.39 5.22
CA GLY A 144 -15.29 10.80 5.25
C GLY A 144 -14.47 11.23 6.47
N SER A 145 -14.07 10.32 7.34
CA SER A 145 -13.21 10.63 8.48
C SER A 145 -11.88 11.24 8.03
N LEU A 146 -11.57 12.44 8.53
CA LEU A 146 -10.28 13.10 8.27
C LEU A 146 -9.11 12.32 8.90
N GLU A 147 -9.34 11.69 10.04
CA GLU A 147 -8.37 10.84 10.71
C GLU A 147 -8.06 9.60 9.86
N ALA A 148 -9.10 8.91 9.34
CA ALA A 148 -8.93 7.79 8.41
C ALA A 148 -8.13 8.19 7.18
N ALA A 149 -8.46 9.33 6.58
CA ALA A 149 -7.75 9.84 5.41
C ALA A 149 -6.27 10.15 5.71
N ALA A 150 -5.99 10.72 6.89
CA ALA A 150 -4.63 11.02 7.32
C ALA A 150 -3.82 9.74 7.60
N LEU A 151 -4.38 8.80 8.36
CA LEU A 151 -3.75 7.52 8.68
C LEU A 151 -3.54 6.67 7.42
N GLY A 152 -4.53 6.62 6.52
CA GLY A 152 -4.40 5.92 5.24
C GLY A 152 -3.25 6.45 4.39
N LYS A 153 -3.06 7.77 4.32
CA LYS A 153 -1.91 8.39 3.62
C LYS A 153 -0.57 8.05 4.28
N VAL A 154 -0.52 7.98 5.62
CA VAL A 154 0.69 7.57 6.35
C VAL A 154 1.01 6.10 6.07
N GLN A 155 0.01 5.23 6.15
CA GLN A 155 0.16 3.81 5.86
C GLN A 155 0.60 3.59 4.40
N GLU A 156 -0.07 4.22 3.44
CA GLU A 156 0.29 4.13 2.02
C GLU A 156 1.75 4.55 1.77
N LYS A 157 2.20 5.66 2.37
CA LYS A 157 3.60 6.10 2.29
C LYS A 157 4.57 5.12 2.94
N SER A 158 4.16 4.46 4.02
CA SER A 158 4.97 3.44 4.71
C SER A 158 5.06 2.14 3.91
N GLU A 159 4.01 1.78 3.17
CA GLU A 159 3.93 0.53 2.41
C GLU A 159 4.50 0.63 0.99
N LYS A 160 4.55 1.83 0.42
CA LYS A 160 4.93 2.05 -0.98
C LYS A 160 6.38 2.50 -1.15
N ASP A 161 6.95 2.17 -2.30
CA ASP A 161 8.20 2.75 -2.78
C ASP A 161 7.95 4.20 -3.23
N GLY A 162 8.69 5.14 -2.65
CA GLY A 162 8.47 6.57 -2.85
C GLY A 162 8.70 7.06 -4.29
N LEU A 163 9.44 6.31 -5.10
CA LEU A 163 9.69 6.66 -6.50
C LEU A 163 8.59 6.11 -7.42
N THR A 164 8.26 4.83 -7.27
CA THR A 164 7.46 4.08 -8.25
C THR A 164 6.01 3.89 -7.85
N GLY A 165 5.67 3.97 -6.55
CA GLY A 165 4.35 3.65 -6.03
C GLY A 165 4.02 2.15 -5.99
N ALA A 166 4.93 1.25 -6.37
CA ALA A 166 4.85 -0.16 -6.07
C ALA A 166 4.97 -0.41 -4.56
N PHE A 167 4.64 -1.58 -4.06
CA PHE A 167 4.97 -1.91 -2.66
C PHE A 167 6.48 -1.85 -2.45
N ASN A 168 6.92 -1.31 -1.31
CA ASN A 168 8.34 -1.33 -0.96
C ASN A 168 8.78 -2.75 -0.54
N LYS A 169 10.10 -2.96 -0.43
CA LYS A 169 10.69 -4.26 -0.08
C LYS A 169 10.12 -4.85 1.21
N GLY A 170 9.97 -4.04 2.27
CA GLY A 170 9.45 -4.50 3.56
C GLY A 170 8.04 -5.05 3.45
N THR A 171 7.15 -4.27 2.84
CA THR A 171 5.76 -4.67 2.60
C THR A 171 5.65 -5.87 1.66
N LEU A 172 6.47 -5.92 0.60
CA LEU A 172 6.51 -7.05 -0.32
C LEU A 172 6.87 -8.36 0.39
N MET A 173 7.91 -8.35 1.23
CA MET A 173 8.33 -9.53 1.99
C MET A 173 7.27 -9.98 2.99
N GLN A 174 6.63 -9.04 3.69
CA GLN A 174 5.52 -9.34 4.60
C GLN A 174 4.34 -9.98 3.87
N LYS A 175 3.86 -9.35 2.78
CA LYS A 175 2.74 -9.85 1.95
C LYS A 175 3.07 -11.22 1.32
N GLY A 176 4.32 -11.42 0.92
CA GLY A 176 4.81 -12.71 0.41
C GLY A 176 4.69 -13.82 1.46
N ALA A 177 5.20 -13.59 2.66
CA ALA A 177 5.13 -14.56 3.75
C ALA A 177 3.68 -14.85 4.19
N GLU A 178 2.83 -13.81 4.29
CA GLU A 178 1.40 -13.96 4.60
C GLU A 178 0.68 -14.79 3.51
N SER A 179 0.90 -14.45 2.23
CA SER A 179 0.31 -15.17 1.09
C SER A 179 0.79 -16.62 1.02
N PHE A 180 2.07 -16.87 1.31
CA PHE A 180 2.64 -18.22 1.34
C PHE A 180 1.97 -19.08 2.41
N LYS A 181 1.84 -18.59 3.64
CA LYS A 181 1.13 -19.28 4.73
C LYS A 181 -0.33 -19.55 4.36
N ARG A 182 -1.01 -18.54 3.81
CA ARG A 182 -2.40 -18.63 3.38
C ARG A 182 -2.58 -19.68 2.29
N SER A 183 -1.70 -19.73 1.29
CA SER A 183 -1.76 -20.70 0.20
C SER A 183 -1.55 -22.14 0.68
N LYS A 184 -0.67 -22.36 1.68
CA LYS A 184 -0.51 -23.66 2.33
C LYS A 184 -1.77 -24.11 3.05
N LEU A 185 -2.39 -23.22 3.82
CA LEU A 185 -3.60 -23.52 4.57
C LEU A 185 -4.79 -23.85 3.66
N LEU A 186 -4.99 -23.03 2.62
CA LEU A 186 -6.09 -23.19 1.67
C LEU A 186 -5.84 -24.29 0.62
N LYS A 187 -4.61 -24.85 0.58
CA LYS A 187 -4.17 -25.82 -0.43
C LYS A 187 -4.37 -25.31 -1.86
N VAL A 188 -4.13 -24.02 -2.08
CA VAL A 188 -4.14 -23.39 -3.40
C VAL A 188 -2.72 -23.12 -3.87
N ASP A 189 -2.55 -23.01 -5.18
CA ASP A 189 -1.29 -22.63 -5.76
C ASP A 189 -0.92 -21.19 -5.39
N MET A 190 0.34 -20.90 -5.42
CA MET A 190 0.89 -19.56 -5.32
C MET A 190 2.16 -19.51 -6.16
N SER A 191 2.22 -18.56 -7.06
CA SER A 191 3.39 -18.33 -7.90
C SER A 191 3.93 -16.93 -7.70
N ILE A 192 5.19 -16.76 -8.07
CA ILE A 192 5.82 -15.45 -8.11
C ILE A 192 6.60 -15.26 -9.39
N LEU A 193 6.68 -14.00 -9.82
CA LEU A 193 7.59 -13.54 -10.85
C LEU A 193 8.61 -12.61 -10.21
N VAL A 194 9.88 -12.93 -10.33
CA VAL A 194 10.98 -12.00 -10.00
C VAL A 194 11.55 -11.51 -11.32
N PHE A 195 11.64 -10.20 -11.52
CA PHE A 195 12.11 -9.65 -12.78
C PHE A 195 12.95 -8.39 -12.57
N ASP A 196 13.75 -8.08 -13.59
CA ASP A 196 14.75 -7.02 -13.59
C ASP A 196 14.78 -6.36 -14.96
N ILE A 197 15.02 -5.06 -15.00
CA ILE A 197 15.14 -4.29 -16.24
C ILE A 197 16.50 -4.56 -16.87
N ASP A 198 16.48 -5.09 -18.07
CA ASP A 198 17.69 -5.43 -18.80
C ASP A 198 18.52 -4.18 -19.11
N PHE A 199 19.83 -4.26 -18.81
CA PHE A 199 20.78 -3.19 -19.07
C PHE A 199 20.42 -1.82 -18.46
N PHE A 200 19.69 -1.77 -17.33
CA PHE A 200 19.24 -0.53 -16.70
C PHE A 200 20.39 0.44 -16.42
N LYS A 201 21.56 -0.06 -16.07
CA LYS A 201 22.74 0.76 -15.89
C LYS A 201 23.10 1.56 -17.15
N LYS A 202 22.91 0.99 -18.37
CA LYS A 202 23.16 1.74 -19.62
C LYS A 202 22.22 2.92 -19.80
N ILE A 203 20.99 2.83 -19.27
CA ILE A 203 20.04 3.96 -19.29
C ILE A 203 20.54 5.06 -18.37
N ASN A 204 20.96 4.73 -17.15
CA ASN A 204 21.50 5.69 -16.18
C ASN A 204 22.83 6.33 -16.64
N ASP A 205 23.68 5.55 -17.30
CA ASP A 205 24.98 6.02 -17.79
C ASP A 205 24.87 6.82 -19.12
N ASN A 206 23.70 6.87 -19.74
CA ASN A 206 23.48 7.63 -20.99
C ASN A 206 23.51 9.14 -20.69
N PRO A 207 24.38 9.94 -21.34
CA PRO A 207 24.52 11.37 -21.07
C PRO A 207 23.24 12.20 -21.30
N GLN A 208 22.33 11.74 -22.18
CA GLN A 208 21.07 12.44 -22.48
C GLN A 208 19.92 12.04 -21.55
N LEU A 209 20.02 10.90 -20.86
CA LEU A 209 18.98 10.36 -19.98
C LEU A 209 19.35 10.52 -18.52
N GLY A 210 20.54 10.08 -18.13
CA GLY A 210 21.03 10.08 -16.76
C GLY A 210 20.10 9.35 -15.79
N HIS A 211 20.31 9.56 -14.51
CA HIS A 211 19.42 9.05 -13.46
C HIS A 211 17.94 9.49 -13.61
N PRO A 212 17.63 10.74 -14.03
CA PRO A 212 16.24 11.14 -14.25
C PRO A 212 15.52 10.32 -15.32
N GLY A 213 16.24 9.89 -16.40
CA GLY A 213 15.71 8.98 -17.42
C GLY A 213 15.45 7.58 -16.85
N GLY A 214 16.35 7.07 -16.00
CA GLY A 214 16.16 5.82 -15.28
C GLY A 214 14.95 5.87 -14.34
N ASP A 215 14.81 6.94 -13.57
CA ASP A 215 13.65 7.17 -12.67
C ASP A 215 12.32 7.21 -13.44
N PHE A 216 12.33 7.84 -14.64
CA PHE A 216 11.17 7.82 -15.52
C PHE A 216 10.82 6.40 -15.96
N VAL A 217 11.81 5.61 -16.38
CA VAL A 217 11.59 4.21 -16.81
C VAL A 217 11.00 3.38 -15.68
N LEU A 218 11.51 3.49 -14.45
CA LEU A 218 10.99 2.78 -13.28
C LEU A 218 9.53 3.15 -12.98
N LYS A 219 9.18 4.43 -13.03
CA LYS A 219 7.80 4.92 -12.82
C LYS A 219 6.85 4.42 -13.89
N GLU A 220 7.22 4.58 -15.15
CA GLU A 220 6.37 4.21 -16.29
C GLU A 220 6.20 2.70 -16.41
N LEU A 221 7.24 1.91 -16.09
CA LEU A 221 7.16 0.45 -15.98
C LEU A 221 6.10 0.03 -14.95
N VAL A 222 6.17 0.54 -13.72
CA VAL A 222 5.21 0.20 -12.66
C VAL A 222 3.79 0.61 -13.06
N LYS A 223 3.61 1.81 -13.59
CA LYS A 223 2.32 2.31 -14.08
C LYS A 223 1.75 1.40 -15.18
N THR A 224 2.56 0.99 -16.15
CA THR A 224 2.17 0.09 -17.24
C THR A 224 1.73 -1.27 -16.69
N ILE A 225 2.47 -1.84 -15.76
CA ILE A 225 2.14 -3.12 -15.12
C ILE A 225 0.81 -3.00 -14.34
N GLN A 226 0.67 -2.00 -13.51
CA GLN A 226 -0.53 -1.79 -12.68
C GLN A 226 -1.80 -1.58 -13.51
N THR A 227 -1.70 -0.89 -14.65
CA THR A 227 -2.86 -0.59 -15.48
C THR A 227 -3.27 -1.72 -16.43
N LYS A 228 -2.32 -2.56 -16.86
CA LYS A 228 -2.55 -3.52 -17.95
C LYS A 228 -2.53 -5.00 -17.51
N LEU A 229 -1.90 -5.33 -16.38
CA LEU A 229 -1.48 -6.70 -16.13
C LEU A 229 -1.89 -7.27 -14.77
N ILE A 230 -2.00 -6.44 -13.75
CA ILE A 230 -2.22 -6.89 -12.37
C ILE A 230 -3.71 -6.89 -12.03
N ARG A 231 -4.16 -7.98 -11.38
CA ARG A 231 -5.49 -8.10 -10.80
C ARG A 231 -5.51 -7.49 -9.39
N SER A 232 -6.70 -7.28 -8.84
CA SER A 232 -6.88 -6.75 -7.47
C SER A 232 -6.20 -7.60 -6.38
N ASP A 233 -6.07 -8.91 -6.63
CA ASP A 233 -5.50 -9.87 -5.67
C ASP A 233 -4.00 -10.13 -5.88
N ASP A 234 -3.40 -9.55 -6.93
CA ASP A 234 -1.97 -9.65 -7.21
C ASP A 234 -1.21 -8.49 -6.54
N PHE A 235 0.03 -8.71 -6.15
CA PHE A 235 0.87 -7.70 -5.52
C PHE A 235 2.11 -7.43 -6.36
N LEU A 236 2.37 -6.15 -6.70
CA LEU A 236 3.61 -5.71 -7.31
C LEU A 236 4.45 -4.95 -6.28
N GLY A 237 5.67 -5.40 -6.04
CA GLY A 237 6.62 -4.73 -5.16
C GLY A 237 7.96 -4.49 -5.83
N ARG A 238 8.64 -3.42 -5.43
CA ARG A 238 10.03 -3.13 -5.78
C ARG A 238 10.93 -3.74 -4.72
N TYR A 239 11.75 -4.70 -5.13
CA TYR A 239 12.68 -5.39 -4.23
C TYR A 239 13.93 -4.54 -3.98
N GLY A 240 14.42 -3.84 -5.00
CA GLY A 240 15.55 -2.90 -4.90
C GLY A 240 16.04 -2.49 -6.28
N GLY A 241 16.61 -1.29 -6.41
CA GLY A 241 17.16 -0.83 -7.70
C GLY A 241 16.14 -0.95 -8.85
N GLU A 242 16.46 -1.80 -9.80
CA GLU A 242 15.64 -2.17 -10.95
C GLU A 242 14.92 -3.51 -10.82
N GLU A 243 14.93 -4.13 -9.63
CA GLU A 243 14.35 -5.44 -9.36
C GLU A 243 12.94 -5.33 -8.78
N PHE A 244 12.02 -6.12 -9.33
CA PHE A 244 10.61 -6.15 -8.95
C PHE A 244 10.11 -7.58 -8.77
N VAL A 245 9.04 -7.71 -7.97
CA VAL A 245 8.38 -9.00 -7.73
C VAL A 245 6.88 -8.85 -7.90
N VAL A 246 6.27 -9.80 -8.60
CA VAL A 246 4.80 -9.97 -8.64
C VAL A 246 4.45 -11.24 -7.88
N ILE A 247 3.49 -11.13 -6.97
CA ILE A 247 2.92 -12.27 -6.23
C ILE A 247 1.58 -12.60 -6.86
N LEU A 248 1.40 -13.84 -7.31
CA LEU A 248 0.21 -14.36 -7.96
C LEU A 248 -0.45 -15.43 -7.08
N PHE A 249 -1.47 -15.03 -6.33
CA PHE A 249 -2.20 -15.96 -5.47
C PHE A 249 -3.20 -16.78 -6.29
N GLY A 250 -3.21 -18.11 -6.10
CA GLY A 250 -4.09 -19.03 -6.83
C GLY A 250 -3.62 -19.38 -8.25
N SER A 251 -2.43 -18.99 -8.66
CA SER A 251 -1.88 -19.30 -9.99
C SER A 251 -0.85 -20.43 -9.93
N ASN A 252 -0.98 -21.41 -10.81
CA ASN A 252 0.00 -22.47 -11.01
C ASN A 252 1.15 -22.03 -11.93
N ILE A 253 2.14 -22.89 -12.14
CA ILE A 253 3.35 -22.57 -12.93
C ILE A 253 3.03 -22.18 -14.38
N THR A 254 2.11 -22.88 -15.03
CA THR A 254 1.71 -22.59 -16.42
C THR A 254 1.09 -21.21 -16.54
N GLN A 255 0.10 -20.92 -15.69
CA GLN A 255 -0.56 -19.61 -15.63
C GLN A 255 0.44 -18.49 -15.31
N ALA A 256 1.35 -18.73 -14.36
CA ALA A 256 2.36 -17.76 -13.98
C ALA A 256 3.37 -17.51 -15.12
N ALA A 257 3.77 -18.54 -15.86
CA ALA A 257 4.64 -18.39 -17.02
C ALA A 257 3.97 -17.58 -18.15
N GLU A 258 2.68 -17.83 -18.41
CA GLU A 258 1.88 -17.06 -19.37
C GLU A 258 1.76 -15.58 -18.94
N ILE A 259 1.55 -15.31 -17.65
CA ILE A 259 1.53 -13.96 -17.10
C ILE A 259 2.92 -13.31 -17.25
N GLY A 260 3.99 -14.06 -16.97
CA GLY A 260 5.37 -13.61 -17.14
C GLY A 260 5.70 -13.23 -18.59
N GLU A 261 5.28 -14.05 -19.57
CA GLU A 261 5.50 -13.75 -20.98
C GLU A 261 4.66 -12.55 -21.46
N ARG A 262 3.40 -12.45 -20.99
CA ARG A 262 2.58 -11.27 -21.25
C ARG A 262 3.20 -10.00 -20.65
N LEU A 263 3.75 -10.08 -19.43
CA LEU A 263 4.46 -9.00 -18.78
C LEU A 263 5.67 -8.58 -19.61
N ARG A 264 6.54 -9.52 -19.98
CA ARG A 264 7.72 -9.29 -20.79
C ARG A 264 7.36 -8.60 -22.12
N LYS A 265 6.39 -9.16 -22.84
CA LYS A 265 5.94 -8.63 -24.13
C LYS A 265 5.32 -7.23 -24.00
N THR A 266 4.51 -7.01 -22.97
CA THR A 266 3.91 -5.68 -22.72
C THR A 266 4.97 -4.61 -22.49
N ILE A 267 6.05 -4.94 -21.78
CA ILE A 267 7.16 -4.00 -21.54
C ILE A 267 7.99 -3.80 -22.81
N GLU A 268 8.31 -4.86 -23.55
CA GLU A 268 9.03 -4.78 -24.81
C GLU A 268 8.32 -3.91 -25.85
N ASP A 269 6.98 -4.04 -25.94
CA ASP A 269 6.15 -3.31 -26.90
C ASP A 269 5.75 -1.89 -26.41
N HIS A 270 6.01 -1.55 -25.13
CA HIS A 270 5.66 -0.25 -24.60
C HIS A 270 6.67 0.83 -25.04
N GLU A 271 6.15 1.96 -25.54
CA GLU A 271 7.00 3.10 -25.92
C GLU A 271 7.36 3.94 -24.68
N PHE A 272 8.58 3.75 -24.18
CA PHE A 272 9.14 4.63 -23.15
C PHE A 272 9.72 5.87 -23.83
N VAL A 273 9.08 7.04 -23.67
CA VAL A 273 9.54 8.31 -24.28
C VAL A 273 9.84 9.31 -23.18
N TYR A 274 11.11 9.67 -23.03
CA TYR A 274 11.58 10.69 -22.08
C TYR A 274 12.17 11.88 -22.83
N GLN A 275 11.62 13.07 -22.67
CA GLN A 275 12.05 14.30 -23.36
C GLN A 275 12.19 14.14 -24.89
N GLY A 276 11.28 13.39 -25.51
CA GLY A 276 11.28 13.11 -26.94
C GLY A 276 12.22 11.97 -27.39
N LEU A 277 13.00 11.40 -26.47
CA LEU A 277 13.88 10.27 -26.75
C LEU A 277 13.17 8.96 -26.44
N LYS A 278 13.15 8.03 -27.39
CA LYS A 278 12.67 6.65 -27.17
C LYS A 278 13.75 5.83 -26.46
N ILE A 279 13.36 5.17 -25.39
CA ILE A 279 14.23 4.31 -24.58
C ILE A 279 13.77 2.86 -24.81
N PRO A 280 14.58 1.99 -25.43
CA PRO A 280 14.26 0.56 -25.53
C PRO A 280 14.39 -0.07 -24.14
N VAL A 281 13.31 -0.69 -23.66
CA VAL A 281 13.27 -1.35 -22.36
C VAL A 281 12.81 -2.78 -22.54
N THR A 282 13.58 -3.72 -22.02
CA THR A 282 13.19 -5.13 -21.90
C THR A 282 13.40 -5.61 -20.48
N ILE A 283 12.81 -6.73 -20.12
CA ILE A 283 12.93 -7.34 -18.81
C ILE A 283 13.28 -8.82 -18.92
N SER A 284 14.09 -9.30 -17.99
CA SER A 284 14.27 -10.73 -17.74
C SER A 284 13.40 -11.16 -16.58
N VAL A 285 12.78 -12.32 -16.66
CA VAL A 285 11.81 -12.81 -15.67
C VAL A 285 12.16 -14.24 -15.22
N GLY A 286 12.17 -14.46 -13.92
CA GLY A 286 12.19 -15.79 -13.32
C GLY A 286 10.83 -16.08 -12.67
N VAL A 287 10.26 -17.24 -12.94
CA VAL A 287 8.94 -17.65 -12.45
C VAL A 287 9.08 -18.89 -11.58
N ALA A 288 8.47 -18.88 -10.40
CA ALA A 288 8.39 -20.05 -9.54
C ALA A 288 7.01 -20.21 -8.92
N THR A 289 6.63 -21.46 -8.70
CA THR A 289 5.40 -21.84 -7.99
C THR A 289 5.78 -22.57 -6.72
N LYS A 290 5.04 -22.31 -5.65
CA LYS A 290 5.19 -23.01 -4.38
C LYS A 290 5.04 -24.53 -4.58
N SER A 291 6.03 -25.28 -4.16
CA SER A 291 5.96 -26.76 -4.09
C SER A 291 5.57 -27.23 -2.67
N PRO A 292 5.08 -28.48 -2.52
CA PRO A 292 4.74 -29.05 -1.21
C PRO A 292 5.92 -29.10 -0.25
N GLU A 293 7.15 -29.24 -0.75
CA GLU A 293 8.39 -29.35 0.01
C GLU A 293 8.85 -28.03 0.59
N MET A 294 8.45 -26.90 -0.04
CA MET A 294 8.83 -25.57 0.42
C MET A 294 8.16 -25.24 1.75
N SER A 295 8.97 -24.81 2.70
CA SER A 295 8.55 -24.46 4.05
C SER A 295 8.33 -22.96 4.23
N THR A 296 9.06 -22.13 3.48
CA THR A 296 9.10 -20.69 3.64
C THR A 296 8.90 -19.95 2.32
N TRP A 297 8.53 -18.68 2.43
CA TRP A 297 8.48 -17.74 1.31
C TRP A 297 9.85 -17.53 0.67
N GLU A 298 10.89 -17.51 1.49
CA GLU A 298 12.28 -17.29 1.07
C GLU A 298 12.78 -18.39 0.13
N GLU A 299 12.34 -19.64 0.36
CA GLU A 299 12.66 -20.77 -0.53
C GLU A 299 12.01 -20.59 -1.91
N LEU A 300 10.74 -20.17 -1.95
CA LEU A 300 10.05 -19.88 -3.21
C LEU A 300 10.73 -18.71 -3.95
N PHE A 301 11.09 -17.66 -3.21
CA PHE A 301 11.78 -16.50 -3.77
C PHE A 301 13.15 -16.90 -4.36
N ALA A 302 13.94 -17.72 -3.67
CA ALA A 302 15.25 -18.15 -4.13
C ALA A 302 15.18 -18.92 -5.47
N VAL A 303 14.15 -19.77 -5.64
CA VAL A 303 13.94 -20.48 -6.92
C VAL A 303 13.62 -19.50 -8.07
N ALA A 304 12.78 -18.53 -7.84
CA ALA A 304 12.45 -17.52 -8.86
C ALA A 304 13.66 -16.64 -9.21
N ASP A 305 14.45 -16.24 -8.21
CA ASP A 305 15.67 -15.45 -8.38
C ASP A 305 16.73 -16.22 -9.19
N GLN A 306 16.92 -17.52 -8.91
CA GLN A 306 17.80 -18.37 -9.71
C GLN A 306 17.34 -18.43 -11.18
N ARG A 307 16.04 -18.52 -11.44
CA ARG A 307 15.47 -18.52 -12.78
C ARG A 307 15.61 -17.16 -13.49
N LEU A 308 15.49 -16.07 -12.76
CA LEU A 308 15.82 -14.73 -13.27
C LEU A 308 17.28 -14.65 -13.71
N TYR A 309 18.20 -15.17 -12.89
CA TYR A 309 19.60 -15.21 -13.25
C TYR A 309 19.85 -16.05 -14.53
N MET A 310 19.14 -17.17 -14.71
CA MET A 310 19.18 -17.96 -15.95
C MET A 310 18.65 -17.18 -17.14
N SER A 311 17.54 -16.43 -17.00
CA SER A 311 17.02 -15.53 -18.05
C SER A 311 18.06 -14.51 -18.48
N LYS A 312 18.73 -13.86 -17.52
CA LYS A 312 19.81 -12.89 -17.80
C LYS A 312 21.00 -13.53 -18.53
N ARG A 313 21.40 -14.74 -18.12
CA ARG A 313 22.54 -15.47 -18.77
C ARG A 313 22.23 -15.98 -20.15
N ASN A 314 21.01 -16.39 -20.41
CA ASN A 314 20.59 -16.99 -21.68
C ASN A 314 20.21 -15.95 -22.75
N GLY A 315 20.60 -14.67 -22.58
CA GLY A 315 20.45 -13.61 -23.58
C GLY A 315 19.42 -12.55 -23.23
N ARG A 316 18.87 -12.55 -22.00
CA ARG A 316 17.90 -11.55 -21.51
C ARG A 316 16.56 -11.57 -22.27
N ASN A 317 15.69 -10.58 -22.00
CA ASN A 317 14.39 -10.41 -22.65
C ASN A 317 13.62 -11.73 -22.78
N ARG A 318 13.49 -12.47 -21.68
CA ARG A 318 12.84 -13.79 -21.66
C ARG A 318 12.30 -14.16 -20.29
N VAL A 319 11.48 -15.18 -20.29
CA VAL A 319 10.93 -15.83 -19.09
C VAL A 319 11.60 -17.19 -18.93
N THR A 320 11.98 -17.52 -17.69
CA THR A 320 12.41 -18.86 -17.28
C THR A 320 11.50 -19.36 -16.18
N SER A 321 10.80 -20.47 -16.43
CA SER A 321 9.86 -21.12 -15.48
C SER A 321 10.28 -22.54 -15.09
N GLU A 322 11.34 -23.08 -15.73
CA GLU A 322 11.89 -24.41 -15.52
C GLU A 322 13.42 -24.32 -15.36
N GLY A 323 14.04 -25.31 -14.73
CA GLY A 323 15.49 -25.37 -14.52
C GLY A 323 15.88 -25.88 -13.16
#